data_48ed99ee54ff160eaf723da3844e4e70
#
_entry.id   48ed99ee54ff160eaf723da3844e4e70
#
_cell.length_a   1.000
_cell.length_b   1.000
_cell.length_c   1.000
_cell.angle_alpha   90.00
_cell.angle_beta   90.00
_cell.angle_gamma   90.00
#
_symmetry.space_group_name_H-M   'P 1'
#
loop_
_entity.id
_entity.type
_entity.pdbx_description
1 polymer ?
#
loop_
_entity_poly.entity_id
_entity_poly.type
_entity_poly.pdbx_seq_one_letter_code
_entity_poly.pdbx_strand_id
1 'polypeptide(L)'
;MVVRISETSARNTSANKTSARKTSPGKLSPSDKRQATRQLLLDAARVLVSEKGHDSISIQEITKRANVSTGTYYNYFDTKQDVFVAVADDIQDLIAVNLETTRKSIKDPAMRVAIALKYYFDQSLDNQDWREFTRFAGLTWLILEQTRNARINDIEHGVRGGRFKVDDIRFTESLIRGMVRHVTSAIDKGHVERHTTDYAIRSILQMLGLPDIVAKALTMTALPPIAAPKRSLSESDTSKVVASLAEYQGEAHI
;
A
#
# COMPACT_ATOMS: atom_id res chain seq x y z
N MET A 1 -58.26 -14.60 57.81
CA MET A 1 -58.88 -13.30 57.75
C MET A 1 -58.52 -12.77 56.30
N VAL A 2 -59.34 -13.18 55.39
CA VAL A 2 -60.38 -12.45 54.70
C VAL A 2 -59.86 -11.28 53.85
N VAL A 3 -59.76 -11.53 52.56
CA VAL A 3 -60.46 -10.82 51.44
C VAL A 3 -59.84 -9.45 51.07
N ARG A 4 -59.53 -9.18 49.85
CA ARG A 4 -60.42 -9.01 48.67
C ARG A 4 -59.66 -8.83 47.36
N ILE A 5 -60.19 -9.44 46.37
CA ILE A 5 -60.05 -9.28 44.93
C ILE A 5 -60.55 -7.89 44.50
N SER A 6 -59.91 -7.28 43.52
CA SER A 6 -60.64 -6.55 42.48
C SER A 6 -59.86 -6.43 41.19
N GLU A 7 -60.49 -6.93 40.17
CA GLU A 7 -60.23 -6.81 38.74
C GLU A 7 -60.32 -5.35 38.25
N THR A 8 -59.67 -5.10 37.13
CA THR A 8 -60.15 -4.39 35.93
C THR A 8 -58.94 -3.60 35.40
N SER A 9 -58.50 -3.63 34.20
CA SER A 9 -59.14 -3.61 32.91
C SER A 9 -58.07 -3.62 31.81
N ALA A 10 -58.41 -4.24 30.75
CA ALA A 10 -57.66 -4.37 29.49
C ALA A 10 -57.47 -3.05 28.73
N ARG A 11 -56.57 -3.13 27.77
CA ARG A 11 -56.35 -2.30 26.54
C ARG A 11 -55.14 -1.37 26.63
N ASN A 12 -54.09 -1.66 25.89
CA ASN A 12 -54.00 -1.33 24.48
C ASN A 12 -52.72 -1.93 23.84
N THR A 13 -52.87 -2.86 22.97
CA THR A 13 -51.87 -3.32 22.02
C THR A 13 -51.65 -2.23 20.99
N SER A 14 -50.55 -1.51 21.11
CA SER A 14 -50.04 -0.68 20.01
C SER A 14 -48.90 -1.39 19.33
N ALA A 15 -49.22 -1.99 18.21
CA ALA A 15 -48.25 -2.60 17.32
C ALA A 15 -47.33 -1.51 16.73
N ASN A 16 -46.10 -1.44 17.23
CA ASN A 16 -45.08 -0.57 16.67
C ASN A 16 -44.57 -1.22 15.36
N LYS A 17 -45.16 -0.83 14.24
CA LYS A 17 -44.68 -1.10 12.90
C LYS A 17 -43.32 -0.41 12.75
N THR A 18 -42.24 -1.15 12.99
CA THR A 18 -40.89 -0.75 12.61
C THR A 18 -40.84 -0.68 11.08
N SER A 19 -41.07 0.53 10.56
CA SER A 19 -40.85 0.84 9.16
C SER A 19 -39.37 0.64 8.84
N ALA A 20 -39.03 -0.44 8.18
CA ALA A 20 -37.72 -0.65 7.58
C ALA A 20 -37.49 0.47 6.55
N ARG A 21 -36.77 1.49 6.96
CA ARG A 21 -36.28 2.57 6.09
C ARG A 21 -35.37 1.92 5.05
N LYS A 22 -35.88 1.70 3.84
CA LYS A 22 -35.07 1.40 2.66
C LYS A 22 -34.11 2.59 2.47
N THR A 23 -32.86 2.42 2.92
CA THR A 23 -31.78 3.33 2.56
C THR A 23 -31.53 3.17 1.07
N SER A 24 -31.98 4.11 0.27
CA SER A 24 -31.56 4.26 -1.11
C SER A 24 -30.03 4.38 -1.13
N PRO A 25 -29.31 3.77 -2.09
CA PRO A 25 -27.87 3.94 -2.21
C PRO A 25 -27.60 5.43 -2.40
N GLY A 26 -26.93 6.05 -1.41
CA GLY A 26 -26.62 7.48 -1.41
C GLY A 26 -25.81 7.85 -2.65
N LYS A 27 -26.18 8.92 -3.35
CA LYS A 27 -25.37 9.50 -4.43
C LYS A 27 -23.98 9.81 -3.87
N LEU A 28 -22.93 9.26 -4.52
CA LEU A 28 -21.53 9.55 -4.19
C LEU A 28 -21.28 11.06 -4.26
N SER A 29 -20.53 11.59 -3.30
CA SER A 29 -20.14 13.01 -3.34
C SER A 29 -19.25 13.29 -4.58
N PRO A 30 -19.13 14.55 -5.03
CA PRO A 30 -18.22 14.88 -6.14
C PRO A 30 -16.77 14.50 -5.87
N SER A 31 -16.32 14.58 -4.63
CA SER A 31 -14.98 14.12 -4.20
C SER A 31 -14.82 12.61 -4.33
N ASP A 32 -15.85 11.85 -3.90
CA ASP A 32 -15.81 10.39 -3.97
C ASP A 32 -15.81 9.89 -5.42
N LYS A 33 -16.57 10.54 -6.30
CA LYS A 33 -16.57 10.25 -7.75
C LYS A 33 -15.20 10.54 -8.36
N ARG A 34 -14.57 11.65 -8.00
CA ARG A 34 -13.24 12.00 -8.48
C ARG A 34 -12.20 10.96 -8.05
N GLN A 35 -12.23 10.56 -6.79
CA GLN A 35 -11.33 9.54 -6.26
C GLN A 35 -11.56 8.17 -6.90
N ALA A 36 -12.82 7.77 -7.09
CA ALA A 36 -13.18 6.53 -7.77
C ALA A 36 -12.68 6.50 -9.22
N THR A 37 -12.85 7.58 -9.98
CA THR A 37 -12.34 7.66 -11.35
C THR A 37 -10.81 7.60 -11.40
N ARG A 38 -10.13 8.28 -10.47
CA ARG A 38 -8.66 8.17 -10.34
C ARG A 38 -8.24 6.72 -10.09
N GLN A 39 -8.93 6.00 -9.20
CA GLN A 39 -8.63 4.61 -8.88
C GLN A 39 -8.83 3.68 -10.09
N LEU A 40 -9.88 3.88 -10.88
CA LEU A 40 -10.10 3.11 -12.12
C LEU A 40 -8.92 3.26 -13.11
N LEU A 41 -8.37 4.47 -13.23
CA LEU A 41 -7.20 4.71 -14.07
C LEU A 41 -5.95 4.00 -13.54
N LEU A 42 -5.73 4.02 -12.22
CA LEU A 42 -4.61 3.32 -11.58
C LEU A 42 -4.72 1.80 -11.75
N ASP A 43 -5.92 1.23 -11.51
CA ASP A 43 -6.15 -0.21 -11.65
C ASP A 43 -6.00 -0.66 -13.10
N ALA A 44 -6.49 0.13 -14.06
CA ALA A 44 -6.32 -0.13 -15.49
C ALA A 44 -4.82 -0.11 -15.89
N ALA A 45 -4.08 0.88 -15.42
CA ALA A 45 -2.64 0.99 -15.69
C ALA A 45 -1.87 -0.20 -15.08
N ARG A 46 -2.19 -0.57 -13.83
CA ARG A 46 -1.58 -1.71 -13.12
C ARG A 46 -1.75 -3.02 -13.89
N VAL A 47 -2.98 -3.32 -14.31
CA VAL A 47 -3.26 -4.56 -15.04
C VAL A 47 -2.58 -4.57 -16.40
N LEU A 48 -2.60 -3.45 -17.15
CA LEU A 48 -1.93 -3.36 -18.45
C LEU A 48 -0.42 -3.54 -18.32
N VAL A 49 0.21 -2.99 -17.27
CA VAL A 49 1.65 -3.18 -17.01
C VAL A 49 1.97 -4.64 -16.76
N SER A 50 1.14 -5.35 -15.98
CA SER A 50 1.35 -6.78 -15.73
C SER A 50 1.14 -7.66 -16.99
N GLU A 51 0.29 -7.21 -17.93
CA GLU A 51 -0.01 -7.95 -19.16
C GLU A 51 1.02 -7.71 -20.28
N LYS A 52 1.54 -6.49 -20.42
CA LYS A 52 2.29 -6.05 -21.62
C LYS A 52 3.64 -5.38 -21.32
N GLY A 53 3.94 -5.13 -20.04
CA GLY A 53 5.04 -4.25 -19.64
C GLY A 53 4.73 -2.78 -19.94
N HIS A 54 5.37 -1.88 -19.22
CA HIS A 54 5.05 -0.43 -19.22
C HIS A 54 5.39 0.29 -20.53
N ASP A 55 6.40 -0.18 -21.28
CA ASP A 55 6.82 0.48 -22.53
C ASP A 55 5.76 0.40 -23.62
N SER A 56 5.02 -0.72 -23.66
CA SER A 56 4.05 -1.04 -24.71
C SER A 56 2.68 -0.44 -24.49
N ILE A 57 2.45 0.28 -23.39
CA ILE A 57 1.13 0.80 -23.02
C ILE A 57 0.97 2.25 -23.46
N SER A 58 -0.19 2.57 -24.02
CA SER A 58 -0.61 3.92 -24.39
C SER A 58 -1.68 4.47 -23.43
N ILE A 59 -1.82 5.81 -23.38
CA ILE A 59 -2.90 6.48 -22.64
C ILE A 59 -4.27 6.00 -23.14
N GLN A 60 -4.42 5.78 -24.46
CA GLN A 60 -5.66 5.28 -25.06
C GLN A 60 -6.04 3.87 -24.55
N GLU A 61 -5.07 2.99 -24.34
CA GLU A 61 -5.34 1.67 -23.77
C GLU A 61 -5.75 1.76 -22.29
N ILE A 62 -5.11 2.65 -21.50
CA ILE A 62 -5.48 2.89 -20.11
C ILE A 62 -6.90 3.41 -20.02
N THR A 63 -7.25 4.43 -20.80
CA THR A 63 -8.59 5.04 -20.78
C THR A 63 -9.67 4.09 -21.29
N LYS A 64 -9.38 3.32 -22.34
CA LYS A 64 -10.28 2.27 -22.83
C LYS A 64 -10.55 1.21 -21.78
N ARG A 65 -9.52 0.74 -21.09
CA ARG A 65 -9.66 -0.27 -20.02
C ARG A 65 -10.39 0.28 -18.80
N ALA A 66 -10.14 1.52 -18.43
CA ALA A 66 -10.83 2.22 -17.34
C ALA A 66 -12.25 2.66 -17.70
N ASN A 67 -12.66 2.49 -18.95
CA ASN A 67 -13.95 2.95 -19.49
C ASN A 67 -14.19 4.45 -19.27
N VAL A 68 -13.17 5.28 -19.53
CA VAL A 68 -13.26 6.75 -19.45
C VAL A 68 -12.74 7.39 -20.73
N SER A 69 -13.11 8.65 -20.96
CA SER A 69 -12.58 9.40 -22.10
C SER A 69 -11.11 9.81 -21.89
N THR A 70 -10.37 10.03 -22.98
CA THR A 70 -9.01 10.57 -22.92
C THR A 70 -8.99 11.97 -22.28
N GLY A 71 -10.02 12.80 -22.52
CA GLY A 71 -10.17 14.09 -21.82
C GLY A 71 -10.33 13.92 -20.31
N THR A 72 -11.04 12.87 -19.85
CA THR A 72 -11.13 12.55 -18.43
C THR A 72 -9.77 12.18 -17.85
N TYR A 73 -8.93 11.44 -18.57
CA TYR A 73 -7.57 11.10 -18.11
C TYR A 73 -6.76 12.35 -17.78
N TYR A 74 -6.75 13.34 -18.67
CA TYR A 74 -5.99 14.58 -18.48
C TYR A 74 -6.48 15.49 -17.34
N ASN A 75 -7.65 15.21 -16.76
CA ASN A 75 -8.07 15.85 -15.50
C ASN A 75 -7.35 15.30 -14.25
N TYR A 76 -6.61 14.20 -14.39
CA TYR A 76 -5.92 13.51 -13.29
C TYR A 76 -4.41 13.39 -13.48
N PHE A 77 -3.95 13.21 -14.71
CA PHE A 77 -2.56 12.93 -15.06
C PHE A 77 -2.17 13.67 -16.33
N ASP A 78 -1.07 14.40 -16.28
CA ASP A 78 -0.59 15.18 -17.45
C ASP A 78 0.13 14.27 -18.46
N THR A 79 0.82 13.24 -17.97
CA THR A 79 1.62 12.32 -18.78
C THR A 79 1.31 10.85 -18.45
N LYS A 80 1.74 9.96 -19.34
CA LYS A 80 1.73 8.51 -19.06
C LYS A 80 2.59 8.16 -17.84
N GLN A 81 3.66 8.89 -17.61
CA GLN A 81 4.56 8.71 -16.49
C GLN A 81 3.85 8.95 -15.15
N ASP A 82 3.00 9.97 -15.08
CA ASP A 82 2.33 10.36 -13.83
C ASP A 82 1.41 9.27 -13.29
N VAL A 83 0.69 8.57 -14.18
CA VAL A 83 -0.16 7.45 -13.73
C VAL A 83 0.68 6.31 -13.19
N PHE A 84 1.84 6.03 -13.76
CA PHE A 84 2.72 4.98 -13.25
C PHE A 84 3.37 5.36 -11.92
N VAL A 85 3.79 6.61 -11.76
CA VAL A 85 4.23 7.14 -10.45
C VAL A 85 3.13 6.96 -9.42
N ALA A 86 1.91 7.37 -9.74
CA ALA A 86 0.77 7.27 -8.83
C ALA A 86 0.39 5.81 -8.49
N VAL A 87 0.56 4.86 -9.41
CA VAL A 87 0.39 3.42 -9.11
C VAL A 87 1.49 2.92 -8.19
N ALA A 88 2.74 3.34 -8.40
CA ALA A 88 3.84 2.98 -7.50
C ALA A 88 3.60 3.52 -6.09
N ASP A 89 3.12 4.77 -5.96
CA ASP A 89 2.75 5.38 -4.70
C ASP A 89 1.64 4.60 -3.99
N ASP A 90 0.58 4.23 -4.71
CA ASP A 90 -0.55 3.46 -4.19
C ASP A 90 -0.13 2.07 -3.68
N ILE A 91 0.73 1.37 -4.42
CA ILE A 91 1.31 0.09 -4.00
C ILE A 91 2.15 0.27 -2.73
N GLN A 92 2.92 1.35 -2.66
CA GLN A 92 3.80 1.61 -1.54
C GLN A 92 3.04 2.03 -0.29
N ASP A 93 2.02 2.87 -0.40
CA ASP A 93 1.19 3.25 0.73
C ASP A 93 0.55 2.02 1.38
N LEU A 94 0.08 1.08 0.58
CA LEU A 94 -0.42 -0.21 1.05
C LEU A 94 0.63 -1.01 1.83
N ILE A 95 1.85 -1.06 1.32
CA ILE A 95 2.99 -1.73 1.95
C ILE A 95 3.39 -1.03 3.24
N ALA A 96 3.52 0.30 3.19
CA ALA A 96 3.93 1.13 4.32
C ALA A 96 2.95 1.02 5.49
N VAL A 97 1.65 1.04 5.24
CA VAL A 97 0.61 0.91 6.28
C VAL A 97 0.69 -0.45 6.98
N ASN A 98 0.82 -1.53 6.22
CA ASN A 98 0.89 -2.88 6.76
C ASN A 98 2.18 -3.12 7.54
N LEU A 99 3.31 -2.68 6.98
CA LEU A 99 4.60 -2.76 7.65
C LEU A 99 4.64 -1.93 8.93
N GLU A 100 4.09 -0.70 8.91
CA GLU A 100 4.07 0.18 10.07
C GLU A 100 3.22 -0.40 11.21
N THR A 101 2.09 -1.03 10.90
CA THR A 101 1.27 -1.72 11.88
C THR A 101 2.05 -2.84 12.57
N THR A 102 2.80 -3.64 11.80
CA THR A 102 3.66 -4.70 12.34
C THR A 102 4.82 -4.10 13.15
N ARG A 103 5.47 -3.05 12.65
CA ARG A 103 6.62 -2.42 13.31
C ARG A 103 6.27 -1.77 14.64
N LYS A 104 5.07 -1.21 14.80
CA LYS A 104 4.60 -0.60 16.06
C LYS A 104 4.62 -1.57 17.24
N SER A 105 4.42 -2.85 17.00
CA SER A 105 4.47 -3.90 18.03
C SER A 105 5.89 -4.27 18.45
N ILE A 106 6.91 -3.89 17.69
CA ILE A 106 8.30 -4.29 17.87
C ILE A 106 9.05 -3.21 18.65
N LYS A 107 9.61 -3.58 19.80
CA LYS A 107 10.33 -2.63 20.67
C LYS A 107 11.78 -2.42 20.25
N ASP A 108 12.48 -3.47 19.80
CA ASP A 108 13.89 -3.40 19.39
C ASP A 108 14.04 -2.70 18.03
N PRO A 109 14.71 -1.53 17.97
CA PRO A 109 14.93 -0.81 16.71
C PRO A 109 15.74 -1.62 15.69
N ALA A 110 16.63 -2.51 16.12
CA ALA A 110 17.38 -3.38 15.23
C ALA A 110 16.47 -4.41 14.54
N MET A 111 15.50 -4.96 15.27
CA MET A 111 14.49 -5.84 14.71
C MET A 111 13.57 -5.09 13.74
N ARG A 112 13.19 -3.84 14.04
CA ARG A 112 12.40 -3.01 13.11
C ARG A 112 13.11 -2.81 11.77
N VAL A 113 14.41 -2.47 11.81
CA VAL A 113 15.22 -2.30 10.60
C VAL A 113 15.34 -3.62 9.84
N ALA A 114 15.64 -4.74 10.52
CA ALA A 114 15.76 -6.04 9.88
C ALA A 114 14.46 -6.47 9.17
N ILE A 115 13.32 -6.33 9.82
CA ILE A 115 12.01 -6.67 9.26
C ILE A 115 11.67 -5.76 8.08
N ALA A 116 11.91 -4.46 8.19
CA ALA A 116 11.66 -3.52 7.09
C ALA A 116 12.49 -3.86 5.85
N LEU A 117 13.77 -4.20 6.02
CA LEU A 117 14.64 -4.60 4.92
C LEU A 117 14.22 -5.93 4.30
N LYS A 118 13.92 -6.95 5.12
CA LYS A 118 13.42 -8.25 4.63
C LYS A 118 12.15 -8.08 3.81
N TYR A 119 11.18 -7.36 4.38
CA TYR A 119 9.91 -7.11 3.71
C TYR A 119 10.09 -6.36 2.38
N TYR A 120 10.96 -5.34 2.37
CA TYR A 120 11.27 -4.61 1.15
C TYR A 120 11.88 -5.53 0.08
N PHE A 121 12.86 -6.37 0.43
CA PHE A 121 13.47 -7.30 -0.51
C PHE A 121 12.46 -8.33 -1.01
N ASP A 122 11.64 -8.92 -0.14
CA ASP A 122 10.60 -9.87 -0.53
C ASP A 122 9.60 -9.24 -1.51
N GLN A 123 9.12 -8.02 -1.23
CA GLN A 123 8.22 -7.32 -2.14
C GLN A 123 8.91 -6.99 -3.48
N SER A 124 10.14 -6.53 -3.45
CA SER A 124 10.90 -6.18 -4.66
C SER A 124 11.18 -7.39 -5.56
N LEU A 125 11.31 -8.57 -4.99
CA LEU A 125 11.70 -9.78 -5.72
C LEU A 125 10.50 -10.66 -6.10
N ASP A 126 9.43 -10.69 -5.30
CA ASP A 126 8.31 -11.61 -5.47
C ASP A 126 7.06 -10.94 -6.04
N ASN A 127 6.87 -9.66 -5.78
CA ASN A 127 5.71 -8.94 -6.27
C ASN A 127 5.95 -8.51 -7.72
N GLN A 128 5.25 -9.15 -8.68
CA GLN A 128 5.40 -8.85 -10.10
C GLN A 128 5.00 -7.40 -10.41
N ASP A 129 3.89 -6.93 -9.85
CA ASP A 129 3.43 -5.55 -10.06
C ASP A 129 4.48 -4.55 -9.58
N TRP A 130 5.05 -4.79 -8.40
CA TRP A 130 6.15 -3.99 -7.87
C TRP A 130 7.36 -3.97 -8.80
N ARG A 131 7.81 -5.12 -9.29
CA ARG A 131 8.97 -5.23 -10.17
C ARG A 131 8.76 -4.51 -11.50
N GLU A 132 7.60 -4.67 -12.11
CA GLU A 132 7.29 -3.99 -13.37
C GLU A 132 7.28 -2.47 -13.18
N PHE A 133 6.73 -1.97 -12.08
CA PHE A 133 6.72 -0.53 -11.78
C PHE A 133 8.10 -0.01 -11.36
N THR A 134 8.91 -0.77 -10.63
CA THR A 134 10.24 -0.34 -10.17
C THR A 134 11.30 -0.41 -11.26
N ARG A 135 11.11 -1.21 -12.31
CA ARG A 135 11.97 -1.19 -13.51
C ARG A 135 11.89 0.11 -14.28
N PHE A 136 10.84 0.87 -14.07
CA PHE A 136 10.76 2.21 -14.62
C PHE A 136 11.89 3.08 -14.04
N ALA A 137 12.67 3.69 -14.93
CA ALA A 137 13.81 4.51 -14.51
C ALA A 137 13.36 5.59 -13.51
N GLY A 138 13.82 5.51 -12.28
CA GLY A 138 13.56 6.50 -11.25
C GLY A 138 12.51 6.12 -10.19
N LEU A 139 11.62 5.15 -10.42
CA LEU A 139 10.58 4.82 -9.44
C LEU A 139 11.12 4.09 -8.20
N THR A 140 12.15 3.26 -8.36
CA THR A 140 12.82 2.63 -7.21
C THR A 140 13.35 3.67 -6.23
N TRP A 141 13.85 4.77 -6.74
CA TRP A 141 14.34 5.86 -5.91
C TRP A 141 13.20 6.61 -5.21
N LEU A 142 12.10 6.86 -5.88
CA LEU A 142 10.94 7.55 -5.31
C LEU A 142 10.38 6.79 -4.11
N ILE A 143 10.22 5.49 -4.27
CA ILE A 143 9.76 4.59 -3.22
C ILE A 143 10.69 4.61 -2.00
N LEU A 144 12.00 4.54 -2.23
CA LEU A 144 12.99 4.62 -1.16
C LEU A 144 13.01 6.01 -0.50
N GLU A 145 12.66 7.06 -1.22
CA GLU A 145 12.57 8.41 -0.66
C GLU A 145 11.35 8.58 0.26
N GLN A 146 10.18 8.09 -0.13
CA GLN A 146 8.97 8.19 0.69
C GLN A 146 9.12 7.49 2.06
N THR A 147 9.79 6.34 2.09
CA THR A 147 10.04 5.61 3.34
C THR A 147 11.26 6.12 4.13
N ARG A 148 11.95 7.14 3.62
CA ARG A 148 13.17 7.70 4.21
C ARG A 148 13.01 8.17 5.65
N ASN A 149 11.95 8.93 5.94
CA ASN A 149 11.72 9.46 7.27
C ASN A 149 11.49 8.35 8.31
N ALA A 150 10.79 7.28 7.93
CA ALA A 150 10.60 6.12 8.80
C ALA A 150 11.92 5.41 9.13
N ARG A 151 12.82 5.25 8.14
CA ARG A 151 14.15 4.68 8.35
C ARG A 151 15.03 5.58 9.24
N ILE A 152 15.03 6.89 8.97
CA ILE A 152 15.78 7.85 9.80
C ILE A 152 15.31 7.75 11.25
N ASN A 153 14.01 7.76 11.50
CA ASN A 153 13.45 7.66 12.85
C ASN A 153 13.85 6.36 13.57
N ASP A 154 13.90 5.22 12.86
CA ASP A 154 14.36 3.97 13.46
C ASP A 154 15.84 4.01 13.85
N ILE A 155 16.67 4.57 12.96
CA ILE A 155 18.10 4.71 13.24
C ILE A 155 18.32 5.66 14.43
N GLU A 156 17.63 6.80 14.47
CA GLU A 156 17.68 7.75 15.60
C GLU A 156 17.24 7.10 16.91
N HIS A 157 16.18 6.31 16.90
CA HIS A 157 15.74 5.57 18.08
C HIS A 157 16.80 4.56 18.54
N GLY A 158 17.42 3.87 17.60
CA GLY A 158 18.49 2.93 17.90
C GLY A 158 19.73 3.61 18.48
N VAL A 159 20.12 4.77 17.96
CA VAL A 159 21.26 5.54 18.46
C VAL A 159 20.95 6.07 19.87
N ARG A 160 19.80 6.71 20.06
CA ARG A 160 19.38 7.22 21.38
C ARG A 160 19.29 6.14 22.45
N GLY A 161 18.86 4.93 22.07
CA GLY A 161 18.78 3.78 22.95
C GLY A 161 20.11 3.01 23.12
N GLY A 162 21.23 3.49 22.55
CA GLY A 162 22.52 2.80 22.59
C GLY A 162 22.57 1.48 21.82
N ARG A 163 21.54 1.20 21.00
CA ARG A 163 21.45 -0.03 20.19
C ARG A 163 22.29 0.04 18.92
N PHE A 164 22.41 1.25 18.36
CA PHE A 164 23.21 1.56 17.17
C PHE A 164 24.36 2.50 17.51
N LYS A 165 25.46 2.36 16.75
CA LYS A 165 26.65 3.22 16.82
C LYS A 165 26.84 3.85 15.44
N VAL A 166 26.23 5.00 15.24
CA VAL A 166 26.20 5.73 13.98
C VAL A 166 26.51 7.20 14.25
N ASP A 167 27.50 7.74 13.57
CA ASP A 167 27.93 9.13 13.71
C ASP A 167 27.08 10.09 12.88
N ASP A 168 26.77 9.71 11.64
CA ASP A 168 25.91 10.49 10.73
C ASP A 168 24.73 9.62 10.25
N ILE A 169 23.57 9.90 10.80
CA ILE A 169 22.33 9.15 10.51
C ILE A 169 21.88 9.35 9.05
N ARG A 170 21.99 10.56 8.53
CA ARG A 170 21.55 10.89 7.17
C ARG A 170 22.45 10.23 6.12
N PHE A 171 23.73 10.26 6.35
CA PHE A 171 24.71 9.58 5.50
C PHE A 171 24.51 8.07 5.56
N THR A 172 24.35 7.51 6.75
CA THR A 172 24.10 6.07 6.94
C THR A 172 22.81 5.63 6.25
N GLU A 173 21.72 6.39 6.35
CA GLU A 173 20.49 6.12 5.60
C GLU A 173 20.72 6.14 4.10
N SER A 174 21.51 7.08 3.59
CA SER A 174 21.84 7.16 2.17
C SER A 174 22.63 5.93 1.69
N LEU A 175 23.55 5.41 2.51
CA LEU A 175 24.27 4.16 2.22
C LEU A 175 23.32 2.96 2.20
N ILE A 176 22.42 2.83 3.18
CA ILE A 176 21.41 1.77 3.24
C ILE A 176 20.57 1.78 1.96
N ARG A 177 20.05 2.94 1.58
CA ARG A 177 19.25 3.11 0.36
C ARG A 177 20.04 2.73 -0.91
N GLY A 178 21.29 3.15 -0.98
CA GLY A 178 22.20 2.79 -2.09
C GLY A 178 22.44 1.28 -2.19
N MET A 179 22.69 0.63 -1.06
CA MET A 179 22.90 -0.80 -0.98
C MET A 179 21.66 -1.60 -1.37
N VAL A 180 20.50 -1.25 -0.81
CA VAL A 180 19.22 -1.90 -1.13
C VAL A 180 18.92 -1.80 -2.62
N ARG A 181 19.04 -0.60 -3.21
CA ARG A 181 18.82 -0.39 -4.64
C ARG A 181 19.79 -1.19 -5.51
N HIS A 182 21.08 -1.20 -5.14
CA HIS A 182 22.09 -1.92 -5.91
C HIS A 182 21.85 -3.43 -5.87
N VAL A 183 21.63 -4.00 -4.69
CA VAL A 183 21.40 -5.44 -4.52
C VAL A 183 20.15 -5.89 -5.28
N THR A 184 19.03 -5.16 -5.16
CA THR A 184 17.81 -5.49 -5.92
C THR A 184 18.07 -5.46 -7.42
N SER A 185 18.74 -4.41 -7.94
CA SER A 185 19.07 -4.32 -9.36
C SER A 185 20.04 -5.42 -9.83
N ALA A 186 20.98 -5.83 -8.99
CA ALA A 186 21.92 -6.88 -9.31
C ALA A 186 21.27 -8.27 -9.38
N ILE A 187 20.29 -8.52 -8.49
CA ILE A 187 19.47 -9.75 -8.53
C ILE A 187 18.57 -9.76 -9.79
N ASP A 188 17.90 -8.67 -10.09
CA ASP A 188 17.04 -8.55 -11.28
C ASP A 188 17.81 -8.78 -12.59
N LYS A 189 19.09 -8.40 -12.63
CA LYS A 189 19.99 -8.62 -13.77
C LYS A 189 20.65 -10.00 -13.78
N GLY A 190 20.42 -10.83 -12.76
CA GLY A 190 21.06 -12.13 -12.61
C GLY A 190 22.55 -12.07 -12.27
N HIS A 191 23.06 -10.93 -11.80
CA HIS A 191 24.47 -10.77 -11.43
C HIS A 191 24.79 -11.41 -10.07
N VAL A 192 23.81 -11.50 -9.18
CA VAL A 192 23.90 -12.13 -7.87
C VAL A 192 22.62 -12.91 -7.58
N GLU A 193 22.73 -13.91 -6.71
CA GLU A 193 21.62 -14.76 -6.36
C GLU A 193 20.72 -14.12 -5.29
N ARG A 194 19.47 -14.62 -5.19
CA ARG A 194 18.47 -14.11 -4.24
C ARG A 194 18.93 -14.13 -2.77
N HIS A 195 19.65 -15.18 -2.35
CA HIS A 195 20.14 -15.28 -0.97
C HIS A 195 21.12 -14.16 -0.58
N THR A 196 21.61 -13.37 -1.54
CA THR A 196 22.43 -12.18 -1.30
C THR A 196 21.68 -11.13 -0.47
N THR A 197 20.35 -11.13 -0.45
CA THR A 197 19.55 -10.23 0.40
C THR A 197 19.87 -10.43 1.88
N ASP A 198 20.07 -11.65 2.34
CA ASP A 198 20.43 -11.94 3.74
C ASP A 198 21.80 -11.37 4.09
N TYR A 199 22.77 -11.47 3.17
CA TYR A 199 24.08 -10.84 3.36
C TYR A 199 23.96 -9.31 3.39
N ALA A 200 23.15 -8.73 2.53
CA ALA A 200 22.92 -7.29 2.51
C ALA A 200 22.30 -6.80 3.82
N ILE A 201 21.28 -7.48 4.33
CA ILE A 201 20.63 -7.15 5.60
C ILE A 201 21.64 -7.24 6.75
N ARG A 202 22.39 -8.35 6.80
CA ARG A 202 23.44 -8.55 7.83
C ARG A 202 24.49 -7.43 7.78
N SER A 203 24.97 -7.08 6.59
CA SER A 203 25.95 -6.00 6.42
C SER A 203 25.41 -4.64 6.83
N ILE A 204 24.16 -4.34 6.53
CA ILE A 204 23.49 -3.11 6.97
C ILE A 204 23.41 -3.07 8.50
N LEU A 205 23.01 -4.16 9.14
CA LEU A 205 22.93 -4.24 10.60
C LEU A 205 24.30 -4.09 11.27
N GLN A 206 25.35 -4.65 10.67
CA GLN A 206 26.73 -4.46 11.13
C GLN A 206 27.21 -3.01 10.96
N MET A 207 26.88 -2.37 9.84
CA MET A 207 27.16 -0.95 9.60
C MET A 207 26.45 -0.05 10.63
N LEU A 208 25.31 -0.47 11.17
CA LEU A 208 24.64 0.19 12.29
C LEU A 208 25.32 -0.08 13.65
N GLY A 209 26.41 -0.84 13.68
CA GLY A 209 27.21 -1.12 14.88
C GLY A 209 26.81 -2.39 15.63
N LEU A 210 25.98 -3.27 15.05
CA LEU A 210 25.63 -4.54 15.69
C LEU A 210 26.76 -5.57 15.55
N PRO A 211 27.04 -6.36 16.60
CA PRO A 211 27.92 -7.52 16.49
C PRO A 211 27.39 -8.53 15.46
N ASP A 212 28.31 -9.22 14.80
CA ASP A 212 27.98 -10.19 13.74
C ASP A 212 26.95 -11.24 14.15
N ILE A 213 27.12 -11.82 15.33
CA ILE A 213 26.19 -12.84 15.84
C ILE A 213 24.76 -12.29 16.00
N VAL A 214 24.63 -11.04 16.43
CA VAL A 214 23.32 -10.38 16.58
C VAL A 214 22.71 -10.06 15.22
N ALA A 215 23.52 -9.51 14.30
CA ALA A 215 23.08 -9.20 12.94
C ALA A 215 22.60 -10.48 12.22
N LYS A 216 23.35 -11.57 12.34
CA LYS A 216 22.98 -12.88 11.80
C LYS A 216 21.68 -13.41 12.39
N ALA A 217 21.51 -13.36 13.72
CA ALA A 217 20.29 -13.82 14.39
C ALA A 217 19.05 -13.05 13.92
N LEU A 218 19.16 -11.71 13.81
CA LEU A 218 18.07 -10.85 13.32
C LEU A 218 17.73 -11.15 11.85
N THR A 219 18.73 -11.41 11.02
CA THR A 219 18.51 -11.77 9.62
C THR A 219 17.80 -13.12 9.48
N MET A 220 18.07 -14.07 10.36
CA MET A 220 17.45 -15.39 10.33
C MET A 220 16.05 -15.42 10.99
N THR A 221 15.64 -14.37 11.69
CA THR A 221 14.31 -14.29 12.29
C THR A 221 13.24 -14.29 11.20
N ALA A 222 12.25 -15.16 11.34
CA ALA A 222 11.12 -15.20 10.42
C ALA A 222 10.38 -13.87 10.38
N LEU A 223 9.92 -13.46 9.19
CA LEU A 223 9.04 -12.31 9.07
C LEU A 223 7.73 -12.59 9.81
N PRO A 224 7.25 -11.66 10.66
CA PRO A 224 5.91 -11.77 11.18
C PRO A 224 4.91 -11.71 9.99
N PRO A 225 3.76 -12.38 10.10
CA PRO A 225 2.74 -12.31 9.06
C PRO A 225 2.30 -10.85 8.90
N ILE A 226 2.58 -10.29 7.75
CA ILE A 226 2.11 -8.96 7.36
C ILE A 226 0.79 -9.18 6.64
N ALA A 227 -0.28 -8.56 7.14
CA ALA A 227 -1.58 -8.70 6.53
C ALA A 227 -1.49 -8.30 5.04
N ALA A 228 -1.98 -9.19 4.16
CA ALA A 228 -2.10 -8.83 2.76
C ALA A 228 -2.95 -7.56 2.64
N PRO A 229 -2.57 -6.59 1.79
CA PRO A 229 -3.35 -5.40 1.60
C PRO A 229 -4.77 -5.80 1.23
N LYS A 230 -5.77 -5.34 1.99
CA LYS A 230 -7.15 -5.47 1.57
C LYS A 230 -7.28 -4.64 0.31
N ARG A 231 -7.47 -5.28 -0.84
CA ARG A 231 -7.82 -4.59 -2.08
C ARG A 231 -9.01 -3.69 -1.77
N SER A 232 -8.83 -2.40 -1.96
CA SER A 232 -9.77 -1.38 -1.52
C SER A 232 -11.11 -1.39 -2.26
N LEU A 233 -11.26 -2.17 -3.31
CA LEU A 233 -12.53 -2.33 -4.02
C LEU A 233 -12.77 -3.81 -4.29
N SER A 234 -13.90 -4.35 -3.79
CA SER A 234 -14.40 -5.63 -4.24
C SER A 234 -14.87 -5.51 -5.71
N GLU A 235 -14.91 -6.62 -6.45
CA GLU A 235 -15.48 -6.62 -7.82
C GLU A 235 -16.90 -6.03 -7.84
N SER A 236 -17.67 -6.20 -6.74
CA SER A 236 -18.99 -5.59 -6.57
C SER A 236 -18.95 -4.07 -6.44
N ASP A 237 -17.90 -3.50 -5.85
CA ASP A 237 -17.77 -2.05 -5.72
C ASP A 237 -17.27 -1.42 -7.01
N THR A 238 -16.39 -2.10 -7.74
CA THR A 238 -15.98 -1.70 -9.10
C THR A 238 -17.17 -1.69 -10.06
N SER A 239 -18.04 -2.70 -10.02
CA SER A 239 -19.27 -2.73 -10.82
C SER A 239 -20.24 -1.60 -10.48
N LYS A 240 -20.38 -1.23 -9.20
CA LYS A 240 -21.23 -0.10 -8.78
C LYS A 240 -20.69 1.25 -9.24
N VAL A 241 -19.36 1.43 -9.18
CA VAL A 241 -18.70 2.65 -9.64
C VAL A 241 -18.81 2.79 -11.16
N VAL A 242 -18.62 1.69 -11.91
CA VAL A 242 -18.77 1.67 -13.37
C VAL A 242 -20.22 1.99 -13.76
N ALA A 243 -21.22 1.41 -13.08
CA ALA A 243 -22.63 1.70 -13.31
C ALA A 243 -22.97 3.18 -13.03
N SER A 244 -22.48 3.73 -11.92
CA SER A 244 -22.70 5.15 -11.56
C SER A 244 -22.03 6.12 -12.54
N LEU A 245 -20.89 5.76 -13.15
CA LEU A 245 -20.22 6.58 -14.16
C LEU A 245 -20.94 6.52 -15.51
N ALA A 246 -21.52 5.37 -15.87
CA ALA A 246 -22.31 5.21 -17.09
C ALA A 246 -23.60 6.06 -17.03
N GLU A 247 -24.28 6.11 -15.89
CA GLU A 247 -25.44 6.99 -15.68
C GLU A 247 -25.09 8.47 -15.83
N TYR A 248 -23.92 8.88 -15.31
CA TYR A 248 -23.47 10.29 -15.40
C TYR A 248 -23.11 10.73 -16.83
N GLN A 249 -22.60 9.82 -17.67
CA GLN A 249 -22.29 10.11 -19.08
C GLN A 249 -23.56 10.18 -19.95
N GLY A 250 -24.64 9.51 -19.53
CA GLY A 250 -25.96 9.59 -20.19
C GLY A 250 -26.70 10.92 -19.96
N GLU A 251 -26.45 11.59 -18.83
CA GLU A 251 -27.08 12.88 -18.51
C GLU A 251 -26.35 14.10 -19.15
N ALA A 252 -25.14 13.93 -19.67
CA ALA A 252 -24.35 15.00 -20.26
C ALA A 252 -24.58 15.19 -21.78
N HIS A 253 -25.50 14.44 -22.38
CA HIS A 253 -25.84 14.47 -23.81
C HIS A 253 -27.33 14.81 -24.08
N ILE A 254 -28.00 15.54 -23.16
CA ILE A 254 -29.32 16.13 -23.43
C ILE A 254 -29.22 17.65 -23.35
#